data_444b1266ac72b0873d1dd03e43594a59
#
_entry.id   444b1266ac72b0873d1dd03e43594a59
#
_cell.length_a   1.000
_cell.length_b   1.000
_cell.length_c   1.000
_cell.angle_alpha   90.00
_cell.angle_beta   90.00
_cell.angle_gamma   90.00
#
_symmetry.space_group_name_H-M   'P 1'
#
loop_
_entity.id
_entity.type
_entity.pdbx_description
1 polymer ?
#
loop_
_entity_poly.entity_id
_entity_poly.type
_entity_poly.pdbx_seq_one_letter_code
_entity_poly.pdbx_strand_id
1 'polypeptide(L)'
;MLIVIDASRLERKRKEAIKSRTVHNRHHYFEGVAQARFVLRKVFRLIEEQAKLGGLDPLEHQVLIQIYGSPQMKLRVKEVAEKLDIAPAFASNMLKSLEEKGFVLRLASERDQRVNYAVVTVQGKQLLHRIDEQVQVHVDYFTRQLTQDAREAAISIVMFYFGISLNAGKVTHA
;
A
#
# COMPACT_ATOMS: atom_id res chain seq x y z
N MET A 1 19.29 0.13 8.28
CA MET A 1 19.26 -0.16 9.73
C MET A 1 17.81 -0.40 10.13
N LEU A 2 17.44 -1.64 10.45
CA LEU A 2 16.10 -1.97 10.93
C LEU A 2 15.87 -1.28 12.28
N ILE A 3 14.74 -0.55 12.38
CA ILE A 3 14.34 0.09 13.62
C ILE A 3 13.50 -0.93 14.39
N VAL A 4 13.99 -1.30 15.57
CA VAL A 4 13.24 -2.17 16.46
C VAL A 4 12.18 -1.31 17.18
N ILE A 5 10.92 -1.62 16.97
CA ILE A 5 9.79 -0.98 17.67
C ILE A 5 9.41 -1.86 18.86
N ASP A 6 9.37 -1.25 20.05
CA ASP A 6 8.85 -1.92 21.24
C ASP A 6 7.32 -2.06 21.13
N ALA A 7 6.88 -3.32 21.00
CA ALA A 7 5.47 -3.67 20.87
C ALA A 7 4.62 -3.21 22.06
N SER A 8 5.16 -3.24 23.29
CA SER A 8 4.47 -2.81 24.50
C SER A 8 4.26 -1.29 24.51
N ARG A 9 5.27 -0.54 24.06
CA ARG A 9 5.19 0.92 23.92
C ARG A 9 4.19 1.31 22.84
N LEU A 10 4.21 0.61 21.70
CA LEU A 10 3.27 0.85 20.60
C LEU A 10 1.82 0.58 21.01
N GLU A 11 1.57 -0.54 21.70
CA GLU A 11 0.24 -0.87 22.21
C GLU A 11 -0.25 0.13 23.26
N ARG A 12 0.62 0.64 24.14
CA ARG A 12 0.29 1.71 25.08
C ARG A 12 -0.14 2.97 24.33
N LYS A 13 0.64 3.44 23.34
CA LYS A 13 0.29 4.63 22.54
C LYS A 13 -1.03 4.42 21.78
N ARG A 14 -1.30 3.21 21.26
CA ARG A 14 -2.58 2.90 20.65
C ARG A 14 -3.74 3.03 21.62
N LYS A 15 -3.61 2.50 22.83
CA LYS A 15 -4.64 2.62 23.88
C LYS A 15 -4.85 4.08 24.31
N GLU A 16 -3.79 4.85 24.43
CA GLU A 16 -3.85 6.29 24.74
C GLU A 16 -4.58 7.07 23.63
N ALA A 17 -4.28 6.78 22.35
CA ALA A 17 -4.96 7.37 21.20
C ALA A 17 -6.46 7.06 21.20
N ILE A 18 -6.85 5.81 21.47
CA ILE A 18 -8.27 5.42 21.57
C ILE A 18 -8.95 6.15 22.74
N LYS A 19 -8.31 6.17 23.89
CA LYS A 19 -8.84 6.85 25.09
C LYS A 19 -9.01 8.34 24.83
N SER A 20 -8.05 9.01 24.21
CA SER A 20 -8.12 10.44 23.92
C SER A 20 -9.23 10.81 22.93
N ARG A 21 -9.70 9.87 22.08
CA ARG A 21 -10.84 10.06 21.18
C ARG A 21 -12.16 10.25 21.96
N THR A 22 -12.30 9.59 23.11
CA THR A 22 -13.54 9.55 23.91
C THR A 22 -13.55 10.54 25.09
N VAL A 23 -12.38 11.10 25.47
CA VAL A 23 -12.22 12.05 26.57
C VAL A 23 -12.20 13.49 26.05
N HIS A 24 -12.43 14.46 26.94
CA HIS A 24 -12.55 15.90 26.62
C HIS A 24 -11.35 16.50 25.86
N ASN A 25 -10.19 15.86 25.87
CA ASN A 25 -9.01 16.30 25.10
C ASN A 25 -8.86 15.53 23.78
N ARG A 26 -9.75 15.79 22.83
CA ARG A 26 -9.65 15.23 21.48
C ARG A 26 -8.45 15.76 20.68
N HIS A 27 -7.84 16.84 21.12
CA HIS A 27 -6.69 17.43 20.43
C HIS A 27 -5.54 16.43 20.29
N HIS A 28 -5.17 15.75 21.37
CA HIS A 28 -4.11 14.73 21.36
C HIS A 28 -4.39 13.56 20.39
N TYR A 29 -5.65 13.15 20.24
CA TYR A 29 -6.03 12.18 19.22
C TYR A 29 -5.77 12.73 17.81
N PHE A 30 -6.17 13.97 17.53
CA PHE A 30 -5.96 14.58 16.22
C PHE A 30 -4.49 14.90 15.91
N GLU A 31 -3.64 15.13 16.88
CA GLU A 31 -2.19 15.20 16.69
C GLU A 31 -1.64 13.89 16.11
N GLY A 32 -2.02 12.75 16.71
CA GLY A 32 -1.65 11.43 16.20
C GLY A 32 -2.18 11.15 14.79
N VAL A 33 -3.45 11.51 14.53
CA VAL A 33 -4.07 11.39 13.20
C VAL A 33 -3.34 12.26 12.17
N ALA A 34 -3.03 13.51 12.51
CA ALA A 34 -2.30 14.42 11.62
C ALA A 34 -0.92 13.87 11.27
N GLN A 35 -0.19 13.37 12.26
CA GLN A 35 1.12 12.77 12.06
C GLN A 35 1.05 11.50 11.19
N ALA A 36 0.09 10.61 11.45
CA ALA A 36 -0.11 9.41 10.64
C ALA A 36 -0.41 9.76 9.18
N ARG A 37 -1.32 10.70 8.95
CA ARG A 37 -1.69 11.15 7.61
C ARG A 37 -0.52 11.82 6.89
N PHE A 38 0.29 12.62 7.58
CA PHE A 38 1.50 13.24 7.03
C PHE A 38 2.47 12.16 6.52
N VAL A 39 2.79 11.17 7.35
CA VAL A 39 3.73 10.09 7.01
C VAL A 39 3.21 9.27 5.82
N LEU A 40 1.95 8.81 5.88
CA LEU A 40 1.33 8.03 4.81
C LEU A 40 1.31 8.81 3.48
N ARG A 41 0.84 10.07 3.53
CA ARG A 41 0.79 10.93 2.34
C ARG A 41 2.17 11.14 1.71
N LYS A 42 3.20 11.34 2.55
CA LYS A 42 4.57 11.52 2.06
C LYS A 42 5.09 10.26 1.38
N VAL A 43 4.87 9.08 1.97
CA VAL A 43 5.27 7.80 1.38
C VAL A 43 4.54 7.55 0.05
N PHE A 44 3.23 7.69 0.00
CA PHE A 44 2.46 7.53 -1.25
C PHE A 44 2.91 8.48 -2.34
N ARG A 45 3.18 9.75 -1.99
CA ARG A 45 3.68 10.73 -2.95
C ARG A 45 5.05 10.33 -3.53
N LEU A 46 5.96 9.82 -2.71
CA LEU A 46 7.25 9.30 -3.19
C LEU A 46 7.06 8.13 -4.17
N ILE A 47 6.14 7.21 -3.87
CA ILE A 47 5.80 6.10 -4.77
C ILE A 47 5.26 6.62 -6.10
N GLU A 48 4.32 7.56 -6.08
CA GLU A 48 3.73 8.15 -7.27
C GLU A 48 4.76 8.91 -8.13
N GLU A 49 5.69 9.62 -7.49
CA GLU A 49 6.78 10.31 -8.18
C GLU A 49 7.70 9.32 -8.90
N GLN A 50 8.07 8.21 -8.27
CA GLN A 50 8.90 7.16 -8.89
C GLN A 50 8.15 6.42 -10.01
N ALA A 51 6.85 6.17 -9.85
CA ALA A 51 6.02 5.60 -10.92
C ALA A 51 6.02 6.49 -12.18
N LYS A 52 5.84 7.81 -11.99
CA LYS A 52 5.89 8.80 -13.09
C LYS A 52 7.25 8.84 -13.78
N LEU A 53 8.35 8.79 -13.02
CA LEU A 53 9.70 8.70 -13.57
C LEU A 53 9.92 7.40 -14.35
N GLY A 54 9.24 6.31 -13.96
CA GLY A 54 9.20 5.05 -14.70
C GLY A 54 8.27 5.05 -15.93
N GLY A 55 7.61 6.18 -16.24
CA GLY A 55 6.72 6.30 -17.40
C GLY A 55 5.30 5.78 -17.18
N LEU A 56 4.90 5.59 -15.92
CA LEU A 56 3.55 5.15 -15.54
C LEU A 56 2.74 6.29 -14.93
N ASP A 57 1.44 6.31 -15.23
CA ASP A 57 0.50 6.99 -14.34
C ASP A 57 0.49 6.29 -12.97
N PRO A 58 0.33 7.02 -11.86
CA PRO A 58 0.28 6.41 -10.52
C PRO A 58 -0.75 5.29 -10.40
N LEU A 59 -1.89 5.41 -11.07
CA LEU A 59 -2.93 4.39 -11.02
C LEU A 59 -2.57 3.16 -11.90
N GLU A 60 -1.90 3.36 -13.03
CA GLU A 60 -1.31 2.26 -13.83
C GLU A 60 -0.30 1.44 -13.01
N HIS A 61 0.53 2.12 -12.21
CA HIS A 61 1.44 1.45 -11.29
C HIS A 61 0.68 0.60 -10.27
N GLN A 62 -0.40 1.14 -9.69
CA GLN A 62 -1.27 0.38 -8.79
C GLN A 62 -1.91 -0.83 -9.48
N VAL A 63 -2.37 -0.70 -10.73
CA VAL A 63 -2.90 -1.83 -11.52
C VAL A 63 -1.87 -2.95 -11.64
N LEU A 64 -0.63 -2.63 -12.02
CA LEU A 64 0.45 -3.62 -12.14
C LEU A 64 0.72 -4.33 -10.81
N ILE A 65 0.80 -3.58 -9.70
CA ILE A 65 1.00 -4.15 -8.35
C ILE A 65 -0.14 -5.11 -8.00
N GLN A 66 -1.40 -4.73 -8.22
CA GLN A 66 -2.54 -5.58 -7.89
C GLN A 66 -2.58 -6.87 -8.70
N ILE A 67 -2.23 -6.81 -9.99
CA ILE A 67 -2.17 -8.01 -10.82
C ILE A 67 -1.01 -8.91 -10.38
N TYR A 68 0.20 -8.37 -10.28
CA TYR A 68 1.40 -9.15 -9.95
C TYR A 68 1.35 -9.72 -8.52
N GLY A 69 0.84 -8.96 -7.55
CA GLY A 69 0.66 -9.36 -6.17
C GLY A 69 -0.56 -10.24 -5.90
N SER A 70 -1.39 -10.55 -6.91
CA SER A 70 -2.52 -11.46 -6.72
C SER A 70 -2.03 -12.92 -6.59
N PRO A 71 -2.76 -13.81 -5.86
CA PRO A 71 -2.32 -15.19 -5.62
C PRO A 71 -2.00 -15.99 -6.88
N GLN A 72 -2.69 -15.69 -7.99
CA GLN A 72 -2.49 -16.36 -9.28
C GLN A 72 -1.71 -15.51 -10.29
N MET A 73 -1.18 -14.35 -9.86
CA MET A 73 -0.48 -13.35 -10.69
C MET A 73 -1.29 -12.94 -11.94
N LYS A 74 -2.61 -13.00 -11.84
CA LYS A 74 -3.56 -12.61 -12.89
C LYS A 74 -4.86 -12.12 -12.27
N LEU A 75 -5.50 -11.13 -12.89
CA LEU A 75 -6.80 -10.59 -12.48
C LEU A 75 -7.69 -10.34 -13.71
N ARG A 76 -9.00 -10.48 -13.53
CA ARG A 76 -9.99 -10.00 -14.50
C ARG A 76 -10.18 -8.49 -14.35
N VAL A 77 -10.69 -7.83 -15.40
CA VAL A 77 -11.00 -6.39 -15.38
C VAL A 77 -11.84 -6.00 -14.16
N LYS A 78 -12.87 -6.79 -13.86
CA LYS A 78 -13.76 -6.56 -12.72
C LYS A 78 -13.00 -6.61 -11.39
N GLU A 79 -12.11 -7.56 -11.22
CA GLU A 79 -11.29 -7.72 -10.01
C GLU A 79 -10.29 -6.56 -9.84
N VAL A 80 -9.71 -6.06 -10.94
CA VAL A 80 -8.88 -4.85 -10.92
C VAL A 80 -9.70 -3.64 -10.49
N ALA A 81 -10.89 -3.48 -11.05
CA ALA A 81 -11.79 -2.38 -10.72
C ALA A 81 -12.20 -2.38 -9.23
N GLU A 82 -12.57 -3.55 -8.70
CA GLU A 82 -12.92 -3.75 -7.29
C GLU A 82 -11.75 -3.45 -6.34
N LYS A 83 -10.53 -3.93 -6.69
CA LYS A 83 -9.33 -3.70 -5.85
C LYS A 83 -8.88 -2.24 -5.79
N LEU A 84 -9.18 -1.47 -6.82
CA LEU A 84 -8.79 -0.06 -6.93
C LEU A 84 -9.95 0.92 -6.65
N ASP A 85 -11.14 0.38 -6.36
CA ASP A 85 -12.35 1.19 -6.15
C ASP A 85 -12.62 2.16 -7.29
N ILE A 86 -12.57 1.63 -8.55
CA ILE A 86 -12.80 2.39 -9.78
C ILE A 86 -13.85 1.72 -10.67
N ALA A 87 -14.40 2.49 -11.61
CA ALA A 87 -15.34 1.95 -12.59
C ALA A 87 -14.68 0.89 -13.51
N PRO A 88 -15.36 -0.22 -13.83
CA PRO A 88 -14.82 -1.26 -14.71
C PRO A 88 -14.37 -0.75 -16.10
N ALA A 89 -15.08 0.23 -16.66
CA ALA A 89 -14.71 0.86 -17.92
C ALA A 89 -13.36 1.58 -17.82
N PHE A 90 -13.10 2.26 -16.69
CA PHE A 90 -11.83 2.93 -16.45
C PHE A 90 -10.69 1.93 -16.24
N ALA A 91 -10.91 0.85 -15.47
CA ALA A 91 -9.96 -0.25 -15.34
C ALA A 91 -9.62 -0.88 -16.69
N SER A 92 -10.63 -1.07 -17.57
CA SER A 92 -10.41 -1.59 -18.93
C SER A 92 -9.52 -0.69 -19.77
N ASN A 93 -9.72 0.64 -19.70
CA ASN A 93 -8.89 1.61 -20.42
C ASN A 93 -7.45 1.61 -19.92
N MET A 94 -7.24 1.52 -18.61
CA MET A 94 -5.90 1.42 -18.03
C MET A 94 -5.18 0.14 -18.45
N LEU A 95 -5.88 -1.00 -18.42
CA LEU A 95 -5.32 -2.26 -18.90
C LEU A 95 -4.96 -2.20 -20.40
N LYS A 96 -5.75 -1.51 -21.21
CA LYS A 96 -5.45 -1.29 -22.62
C LYS A 96 -4.18 -0.45 -22.77
N SER A 97 -4.06 0.66 -22.05
CA SER A 97 -2.85 1.49 -22.03
C SER A 97 -1.61 0.70 -21.63
N LEU A 98 -1.70 -0.12 -20.57
CA LEU A 98 -0.60 -0.98 -20.11
C LEU A 98 -0.25 -2.08 -21.11
N GLU A 99 -1.22 -2.59 -21.85
CA GLU A 99 -1.01 -3.55 -22.95
C GLU A 99 -0.29 -2.90 -24.13
N GLU A 100 -0.69 -1.69 -24.53
CA GLU A 100 -0.02 -0.88 -25.55
C GLU A 100 1.43 -0.53 -25.18
N LYS A 101 1.69 -0.33 -23.88
CA LYS A 101 3.05 -0.13 -23.34
C LYS A 101 3.86 -1.43 -23.19
N GLY A 102 3.25 -2.59 -23.44
CA GLY A 102 3.89 -3.91 -23.33
C GLY A 102 4.08 -4.41 -21.89
N PHE A 103 3.43 -3.82 -20.89
CA PHE A 103 3.58 -4.21 -19.49
C PHE A 103 2.54 -5.24 -19.01
N VAL A 104 1.45 -5.38 -19.76
CA VAL A 104 0.38 -6.35 -19.49
C VAL A 104 0.07 -7.13 -20.77
N LEU A 105 -0.33 -8.39 -20.64
CA LEU A 105 -0.93 -9.21 -21.66
C LEU A 105 -2.34 -9.63 -21.22
N ARG A 106 -3.24 -9.78 -22.18
CA ARG A 106 -4.57 -10.38 -21.97
C ARG A 106 -4.55 -11.82 -22.43
N LEU A 107 -4.89 -12.73 -21.54
CA LEU A 107 -4.97 -14.16 -21.80
C LEU A 107 -6.41 -14.63 -21.65
N ALA A 108 -6.92 -15.31 -22.65
CA ALA A 108 -8.22 -15.96 -22.55
C ALA A 108 -8.17 -17.08 -21.50
N SER A 109 -9.25 -17.27 -20.78
CA SER A 109 -9.38 -18.40 -19.87
C SER A 109 -9.48 -19.71 -20.64
N GLU A 110 -8.75 -20.74 -20.20
CA GLU A 110 -8.84 -22.09 -20.77
C GLU A 110 -10.23 -22.73 -20.59
N ARG A 111 -10.96 -22.30 -19.55
CA ARG A 111 -12.29 -22.85 -19.20
C ARG A 111 -13.45 -22.09 -19.87
N ASP A 112 -13.29 -20.80 -20.11
CA ASP A 112 -14.30 -19.93 -20.72
C ASP A 112 -13.61 -18.82 -21.51
N GLN A 113 -13.63 -18.92 -22.83
CA GLN A 113 -13.02 -17.95 -23.75
C GLN A 113 -13.62 -16.54 -23.66
N ARG A 114 -14.77 -16.37 -22.99
CA ARG A 114 -15.36 -15.04 -22.71
C ARG A 114 -14.68 -14.32 -21.58
N VAL A 115 -13.86 -15.02 -20.79
CA VAL A 115 -13.14 -14.47 -19.64
C VAL A 115 -11.69 -14.21 -20.05
N ASN A 116 -11.28 -12.94 -19.96
CA ASN A 116 -9.90 -12.53 -20.17
C ASN A 116 -9.25 -12.14 -18.85
N TYR A 117 -8.04 -12.65 -18.63
CA TYR A 117 -7.18 -12.27 -17.51
C TYR A 117 -6.09 -11.31 -17.99
N ALA A 118 -5.82 -10.30 -17.20
CA ALA A 118 -4.63 -9.47 -17.32
C ALA A 118 -3.47 -10.11 -16.54
N VAL A 119 -2.30 -10.20 -17.17
CA VAL A 119 -1.07 -10.77 -16.60
C VAL A 119 0.07 -9.80 -16.85
N VAL A 120 0.91 -9.55 -15.84
CA VAL A 120 2.08 -8.67 -15.98
C VAL A 120 3.17 -9.39 -16.77
N THR A 121 3.68 -8.74 -17.82
CA THR A 121 4.78 -9.27 -18.65
C THR A 121 6.11 -9.28 -17.89
N VAL A 122 7.13 -9.93 -18.48
CA VAL A 122 8.51 -9.86 -17.95
C VAL A 122 8.98 -8.41 -17.87
N GLN A 123 8.71 -7.60 -18.91
CA GLN A 123 9.07 -6.19 -18.95
C GLN A 123 8.33 -5.38 -17.87
N GLY A 124 7.04 -5.65 -17.65
CA GLY A 124 6.24 -5.02 -16.59
C GLY A 124 6.78 -5.36 -15.18
N LYS A 125 7.17 -6.61 -14.94
CA LYS A 125 7.81 -7.03 -13.69
C LYS A 125 9.15 -6.32 -13.45
N GLN A 126 10.00 -6.24 -14.47
CA GLN A 126 11.28 -5.53 -14.37
C GLN A 126 11.08 -4.04 -14.10
N LEU A 127 10.05 -3.42 -14.68
CA LEU A 127 9.70 -2.04 -14.39
C LEU A 127 9.25 -1.87 -12.93
N LEU A 128 8.37 -2.73 -12.43
CA LEU A 128 7.93 -2.71 -11.02
C LEU A 128 9.11 -2.83 -10.06
N HIS A 129 10.04 -3.76 -10.30
CA HIS A 129 11.22 -3.94 -9.47
C HIS A 129 12.11 -2.69 -9.44
N ARG A 130 12.36 -2.06 -10.61
CA ARG A 130 13.14 -0.81 -10.68
C ARG A 130 12.47 0.34 -9.93
N ILE A 131 11.14 0.48 -10.06
CA ILE A 131 10.39 1.50 -9.34
C ILE A 131 10.49 1.25 -7.82
N ASP A 132 10.31 0.00 -7.38
CA ASP A 132 10.38 -0.38 -5.96
C ASP A 132 11.75 -0.08 -5.35
N GLU A 133 12.85 -0.40 -6.04
CA GLU A 133 14.21 -0.08 -5.63
C GLU A 133 14.41 1.43 -5.43
N GLN A 134 13.90 2.26 -6.35
CA GLN A 134 13.99 3.72 -6.23
C GLN A 134 13.10 4.25 -5.10
N VAL A 135 11.89 3.72 -4.97
CA VAL A 135 10.99 4.04 -3.84
C VAL A 135 11.68 3.75 -2.52
N GLN A 136 12.34 2.58 -2.38
CA GLN A 136 13.01 2.17 -1.14
C GLN A 136 14.08 3.19 -0.73
N VAL A 137 14.89 3.68 -1.66
CA VAL A 137 15.93 4.70 -1.38
C VAL A 137 15.30 5.99 -0.81
N HIS A 138 14.24 6.47 -1.43
CA HIS A 138 13.57 7.72 -1.02
C HIS A 138 12.79 7.54 0.29
N VAL A 139 12.13 6.41 0.48
CA VAL A 139 11.41 6.09 1.72
C VAL A 139 12.39 5.95 2.89
N ASP A 140 13.51 5.27 2.69
CA ASP A 140 14.57 5.14 3.71
C ASP A 140 15.13 6.50 4.11
N TYR A 141 15.40 7.37 3.15
CA TYR A 141 15.86 8.73 3.43
C TYR A 141 14.84 9.53 4.23
N PHE A 142 13.57 9.51 3.83
CA PHE A 142 12.49 10.21 4.53
C PHE A 142 12.29 9.65 5.95
N THR A 143 12.22 8.32 6.08
CA THR A 143 11.94 7.69 7.38
C THR A 143 13.06 7.89 8.39
N ARG A 144 14.32 8.04 7.95
CA ARG A 144 15.44 8.39 8.86
C ARG A 144 15.28 9.76 9.50
N GLN A 145 14.54 10.68 8.89
CA GLN A 145 14.28 12.02 9.42
C GLN A 145 13.14 12.04 10.44
N LEU A 146 12.32 10.98 10.50
CA LEU A 146 11.23 10.89 11.47
C LEU A 146 11.78 10.60 12.86
N THR A 147 11.27 11.32 13.87
CA THR A 147 11.50 10.96 15.26
C THR A 147 10.84 9.61 15.57
N GLN A 148 11.32 8.93 16.60
CA GLN A 148 10.70 7.69 17.06
C GLN A 148 9.23 7.91 17.45
N ASP A 149 8.93 9.00 18.13
CA ASP A 149 7.56 9.35 18.51
C ASP A 149 6.64 9.56 17.32
N ALA A 150 7.10 10.22 16.25
CA ALA A 150 6.33 10.42 15.04
C ALA A 150 5.99 9.09 14.34
N ARG A 151 6.94 8.14 14.30
CA ARG A 151 6.73 6.81 13.73
C ARG A 151 5.72 6.01 14.54
N GLU A 152 5.91 5.97 15.85
CA GLU A 152 5.03 5.22 16.73
C GLU A 152 3.61 5.80 16.75
N ALA A 153 3.46 7.13 16.70
CA ALA A 153 2.17 7.78 16.57
C ALA A 153 1.48 7.39 15.26
N ALA A 154 2.20 7.44 14.12
CA ALA A 154 1.66 7.04 12.83
C ALA A 154 1.21 5.57 12.82
N ILE A 155 2.05 4.65 13.30
CA ILE A 155 1.75 3.22 13.35
C ILE A 155 0.54 2.96 14.29
N SER A 156 0.49 3.62 15.46
CA SER A 156 -0.60 3.45 16.43
C SER A 156 -1.97 3.83 15.85
N ILE A 157 -2.04 4.90 15.08
CA ILE A 157 -3.27 5.33 14.40
C ILE A 157 -3.64 4.36 13.26
N VAL A 158 -2.67 3.90 12.48
CA VAL A 158 -2.90 2.89 11.44
C VAL A 158 -3.45 1.60 12.07
N MET A 159 -2.83 1.09 13.13
CA MET A 159 -3.31 -0.07 13.88
C MET A 159 -4.74 0.14 14.39
N PHE A 160 -5.04 1.33 14.92
CA PHE A 160 -6.40 1.67 15.35
C PHE A 160 -7.40 1.61 14.20
N TYR A 161 -7.09 2.16 13.03
CA TYR A 161 -7.98 2.12 11.85
C TYR A 161 -8.21 0.70 11.33
N PHE A 162 -7.22 -0.17 11.44
CA PHE A 162 -7.34 -1.58 11.04
C PHE A 162 -7.87 -2.51 12.14
N GLY A 163 -8.19 -1.99 13.32
CA GLY A 163 -8.65 -2.81 14.45
C GLY A 163 -7.59 -3.76 15.00
N ILE A 164 -6.30 -3.48 14.77
CA ILE A 164 -5.18 -4.32 15.21
C ILE A 164 -4.79 -3.95 16.64
N SER A 165 -4.63 -4.96 17.50
CA SER A 165 -4.00 -4.82 18.83
C SER A 165 -2.82 -5.78 18.95
N LEU A 166 -1.73 -5.32 19.57
CA LEU A 166 -0.59 -6.17 19.90
C LEU A 166 -0.80 -6.73 21.29
N ASN A 167 -1.16 -8.01 21.40
CA ASN A 167 -1.14 -8.70 22.69
C ASN A 167 0.31 -8.94 23.09
N ALA A 168 0.80 -8.25 24.08
CA ALA A 168 2.05 -8.57 24.74
C ALA A 168 1.87 -9.90 25.49
N GLY A 169 2.25 -11.00 24.87
CA GLY A 169 2.42 -12.29 25.53
C GLY A 169 1.21 -13.24 25.48
N LYS A 170 1.23 -14.10 24.48
CA LYS A 170 1.07 -15.57 24.58
C LYS A 170 1.43 -16.17 23.23
N VAL A 171 2.70 -16.44 23.03
CA VAL A 171 3.11 -17.49 22.10
C VAL A 171 2.79 -18.79 22.82
N THR A 172 1.60 -19.30 22.63
CA THR A 172 1.30 -20.72 22.91
C THR A 172 1.79 -21.47 21.68
N HIS A 173 2.95 -22.08 21.82
CA HIS A 173 3.33 -23.20 20.95
C HIS A 173 2.30 -24.29 21.15
N ALA A 174 1.50 -24.59 20.13
CA ALA A 174 0.78 -25.83 19.93
C ALA A 174 1.43 -26.56 18.76
#